data_b1c7492d45008f48c85d533d0f7b1c75
#
_entry.id   b1c7492d45008f48c85d533d0f7b1c75
#
_cell.length_a   1.000
_cell.length_b   1.000
_cell.length_c   1.000
_cell.angle_alpha   90.00
_cell.angle_beta   90.00
_cell.angle_gamma   90.00
#
_symmetry.space_group_name_H-M   'P 1'
#
loop_
_entity.id
_entity.type
_entity.pdbx_description
1 polymer ?
#
loop_
_entity_poly.entity_id
_entity_poly.type
_entity_poly.pdbx_seq_one_letter_code
_entity_poly.pdbx_strand_id
1 'polypeptide(L)'
;MKKTKRNAVLVIIAFLLILGVAIYTAIFGVADRGKVEYIKLGLDLKGGLSVTYEIQEDDYSDKDLEDTKYKIEQRVEAYTNEYSVYEDGDKKITAEIPGVTNADEILNALNIEGKLEFLDPDNYTKWSQGQEYEAALTGDDIKNATAGIDSDNGNDNVVQLAFTDEGAQKFADVTAANVGNIVYIIYDNKVVSAPTVQSAITGGSAEINKIGS
;
A
#
# COMPACT_ATOMS: atom_id res chain seq x y z
N MET A 1 -31.29 0.95 -64.48
CA MET A 1 -31.81 0.76 -63.10
C MET A 1 -31.32 -0.51 -62.38
N LYS A 2 -31.02 -1.66 -63.02
CA LYS A 2 -30.57 -2.89 -62.34
C LYS A 2 -29.16 -2.79 -61.72
N LYS A 3 -28.19 -2.06 -62.33
CA LYS A 3 -26.83 -1.90 -61.80
C LYS A 3 -26.78 -1.10 -60.47
N THR A 4 -27.59 -0.05 -60.35
CA THR A 4 -27.65 0.83 -59.16
C THR A 4 -28.18 0.08 -57.93
N LYS A 5 -29.21 -0.76 -58.09
CA LYS A 5 -29.76 -1.59 -57.01
C LYS A 5 -28.76 -2.67 -56.55
N ARG A 6 -28.01 -3.28 -57.48
CA ARG A 6 -26.98 -4.25 -57.17
C ARG A 6 -25.82 -3.62 -56.38
N ASN A 7 -25.38 -2.43 -56.76
CA ASN A 7 -24.34 -1.72 -56.05
C ASN A 7 -24.81 -1.26 -54.66
N ALA A 8 -26.06 -0.83 -54.50
CA ALA A 8 -26.63 -0.49 -53.21
C ALA A 8 -26.70 -1.73 -52.27
N VAL A 9 -27.08 -2.89 -52.76
CA VAL A 9 -27.09 -4.13 -51.99
C VAL A 9 -25.66 -4.52 -51.55
N LEU A 10 -24.67 -4.41 -52.45
CA LEU A 10 -23.27 -4.69 -52.11
C LEU A 10 -22.72 -3.75 -51.03
N VAL A 11 -23.07 -2.47 -51.06
CA VAL A 11 -22.69 -1.49 -50.04
C VAL A 11 -23.32 -1.83 -48.69
N ILE A 12 -24.58 -2.23 -48.66
CA ILE A 12 -25.26 -2.65 -47.42
C ILE A 12 -24.59 -3.91 -46.82
N ILE A 13 -24.28 -4.90 -47.68
CA ILE A 13 -23.60 -6.13 -47.23
C ILE A 13 -22.22 -5.79 -46.68
N ALA A 14 -21.43 -4.93 -47.36
CA ALA A 14 -20.12 -4.49 -46.87
C ALA A 14 -20.21 -3.77 -45.53
N PHE A 15 -21.20 -2.90 -45.37
CA PHE A 15 -21.46 -2.18 -44.12
C PHE A 15 -21.80 -3.16 -42.95
N LEU A 16 -22.68 -4.13 -43.24
CA LEU A 16 -23.03 -5.16 -42.22
C LEU A 16 -21.84 -6.04 -41.84
N LEU A 17 -20.95 -6.38 -42.79
CA LEU A 17 -19.73 -7.10 -42.52
C LEU A 17 -18.77 -6.29 -41.65
N ILE A 18 -18.56 -5.00 -41.94
CA ILE A 18 -17.70 -4.13 -41.12
C ILE A 18 -18.29 -3.98 -39.74
N LEU A 19 -19.61 -3.79 -39.60
CA LEU A 19 -20.29 -3.71 -38.31
C LEU A 19 -20.15 -5.02 -37.50
N GLY A 20 -20.31 -6.17 -38.19
CA GLY A 20 -20.13 -7.48 -37.57
C GLY A 20 -18.71 -7.71 -37.06
N VAL A 21 -17.70 -7.31 -37.84
CA VAL A 21 -16.29 -7.36 -37.41
C VAL A 21 -16.03 -6.42 -36.24
N ALA A 22 -16.60 -5.20 -36.28
CA ALA A 22 -16.45 -4.23 -35.19
C ALA A 22 -17.07 -4.75 -33.88
N ILE A 23 -18.26 -5.34 -33.94
CA ILE A 23 -18.91 -5.96 -32.78
C ILE A 23 -18.11 -7.15 -32.28
N TYR A 24 -17.66 -8.01 -33.19
CA TYR A 24 -16.81 -9.16 -32.84
C TYR A 24 -15.52 -8.74 -32.13
N THR A 25 -14.82 -7.73 -32.66
CA THR A 25 -13.59 -7.22 -32.07
C THR A 25 -13.83 -6.50 -30.73
N ALA A 26 -14.99 -5.85 -30.56
CA ALA A 26 -15.37 -5.23 -29.28
C ALA A 26 -15.63 -6.27 -28.18
N ILE A 27 -16.24 -7.42 -28.52
CA ILE A 27 -16.58 -8.48 -27.56
C ILE A 27 -15.35 -9.36 -27.25
N PHE A 28 -14.65 -9.81 -28.30
CA PHE A 28 -13.56 -10.80 -28.16
C PHE A 28 -12.16 -10.19 -28.14
N GLY A 29 -12.04 -8.91 -28.47
CA GLY A 29 -10.75 -8.24 -28.62
C GLY A 29 -9.99 -8.65 -29.89
N VAL A 30 -8.84 -8.04 -30.09
CA VAL A 30 -7.86 -8.43 -31.11
C VAL A 30 -6.55 -8.70 -30.40
N ALA A 31 -6.05 -9.94 -30.42
CA ALA A 31 -4.84 -10.35 -29.74
C ALA A 31 -4.84 -9.96 -28.24
N ASP A 32 -5.91 -10.27 -27.54
CA ASP A 32 -6.15 -9.98 -26.10
C ASP A 32 -6.21 -8.47 -25.74
N ARG A 33 -6.40 -7.60 -26.72
CA ARG A 33 -6.55 -6.17 -26.53
C ARG A 33 -7.89 -5.69 -27.06
N GLY A 34 -8.42 -4.59 -26.46
CA GLY A 34 -9.61 -3.89 -26.96
C GLY A 34 -10.95 -4.54 -26.63
N LYS A 35 -11.01 -5.51 -25.71
CA LYS A 35 -12.29 -6.01 -25.17
C LYS A 35 -12.98 -4.91 -24.35
N VAL A 36 -14.29 -4.82 -24.44
CA VAL A 36 -15.11 -3.91 -23.60
C VAL A 36 -14.86 -4.15 -22.11
N GLU A 37 -14.55 -5.39 -21.73
CA GLU A 37 -14.21 -5.81 -20.38
C GLU A 37 -12.98 -5.09 -19.80
N TYR A 38 -12.03 -4.64 -20.63
CA TYR A 38 -10.82 -3.91 -20.20
C TYR A 38 -11.03 -2.40 -20.09
N ILE A 39 -12.23 -1.89 -20.38
CA ILE A 39 -12.55 -0.48 -20.15
C ILE A 39 -12.71 -0.29 -18.65
N LYS A 40 -11.73 0.36 -18.01
CA LYS A 40 -11.84 0.77 -16.61
C LYS A 40 -12.95 1.81 -16.49
N LEU A 41 -14.05 1.40 -15.88
CA LEU A 41 -15.17 2.29 -15.57
C LEU A 41 -14.88 2.96 -14.22
N GLY A 42 -14.98 4.29 -14.19
CA GLY A 42 -14.82 5.06 -12.96
C GLY A 42 -16.00 4.86 -11.97
N LEU A 43 -15.89 5.52 -10.82
CA LEU A 43 -16.87 5.49 -9.73
C LEU A 43 -18.31 5.80 -10.19
N ASP A 44 -18.48 6.69 -11.15
CA ASP A 44 -19.80 7.12 -11.66
C ASP A 44 -20.61 5.97 -12.29
N LEU A 45 -19.93 4.97 -12.85
CA LEU A 45 -20.56 3.86 -13.56
C LEU A 45 -20.54 2.55 -12.80
N LYS A 46 -19.50 2.30 -12.00
CA LYS A 46 -19.35 1.08 -11.19
C LYS A 46 -19.83 1.26 -9.75
N GLY A 47 -19.99 2.50 -9.27
CA GLY A 47 -20.06 2.80 -7.85
C GLY A 47 -18.70 2.52 -7.20
N GLY A 48 -18.61 2.60 -5.89
CA GLY A 48 -17.39 2.30 -5.15
C GLY A 48 -17.14 3.29 -4.02
N LEU A 49 -15.86 3.44 -3.65
CA LEU A 49 -15.40 4.28 -2.55
C LEU A 49 -14.47 5.37 -3.07
N SER A 50 -14.67 6.60 -2.61
CA SER A 50 -13.73 7.71 -2.76
C SER A 50 -13.38 8.27 -1.41
N VAL A 51 -12.10 8.34 -1.09
CA VAL A 51 -11.59 8.86 0.18
C VAL A 51 -10.56 9.94 -0.12
N THR A 52 -10.76 11.12 0.46
CA THR A 52 -9.80 12.22 0.36
C THR A 52 -9.15 12.44 1.72
N TYR A 53 -7.82 12.40 1.75
CA TYR A 53 -6.99 12.72 2.89
C TYR A 53 -6.49 14.15 2.76
N GLU A 54 -6.38 14.84 3.88
CA GLU A 54 -5.82 16.18 3.95
C GLU A 54 -4.65 16.18 4.94
N ILE A 55 -3.49 16.65 4.48
CA ILE A 55 -2.31 16.81 5.34
C ILE A 55 -2.58 17.94 6.32
N GLN A 56 -2.52 17.64 7.62
CA GLN A 56 -2.79 18.61 8.69
C GLN A 56 -1.58 19.48 9.01
N GLU A 57 -0.39 19.03 8.66
CA GLU A 57 0.85 19.76 8.91
C GLU A 57 1.04 20.89 7.91
N ASP A 58 1.52 22.05 8.40
CA ASP A 58 1.80 23.21 7.55
C ASP A 58 3.18 23.14 6.90
N ASP A 59 4.13 22.45 7.52
CA ASP A 59 5.51 22.28 7.04
C ASP A 59 5.71 20.84 6.53
N TYR A 60 5.18 20.56 5.34
CA TYR A 60 5.38 19.29 4.64
C TYR A 60 6.16 19.50 3.35
N SER A 61 6.90 18.50 2.93
CA SER A 61 7.64 18.50 1.66
C SER A 61 6.89 17.71 0.59
N ASP A 62 7.25 17.95 -0.69
CA ASP A 62 6.74 17.14 -1.81
C ASP A 62 7.02 15.65 -1.61
N LYS A 63 8.14 15.33 -0.94
CA LYS A 63 8.48 13.95 -0.60
C LYS A 63 7.52 13.34 0.41
N ASP A 64 7.07 14.09 1.42
CA ASP A 64 6.11 13.60 2.41
C ASP A 64 4.75 13.31 1.76
N LEU A 65 4.38 14.14 0.78
CA LEU A 65 3.18 13.92 -0.04
C LEU A 65 3.30 12.65 -0.88
N GLU A 66 4.43 12.46 -1.56
CA GLU A 66 4.71 11.27 -2.38
C GLU A 66 4.76 10.00 -1.52
N ASP A 67 5.46 10.02 -0.37
CA ASP A 67 5.54 8.91 0.57
C ASP A 67 4.16 8.57 1.15
N THR A 68 3.32 9.58 1.44
CA THR A 68 1.96 9.36 1.93
C THR A 68 1.07 8.73 0.86
N LYS A 69 1.14 9.23 -0.38
CA LYS A 69 0.45 8.66 -1.53
C LYS A 69 0.83 7.19 -1.73
N TYR A 70 2.13 6.89 -1.71
CA TYR A 70 2.63 5.51 -1.82
C TYR A 70 2.07 4.59 -0.72
N LYS A 71 2.02 5.05 0.54
CA LYS A 71 1.43 4.28 1.65
C LYS A 71 -0.06 3.99 1.45
N ILE A 72 -0.82 4.98 0.94
CA ILE A 72 -2.24 4.80 0.62
C ILE A 72 -2.40 3.77 -0.51
N GLU A 73 -1.58 3.86 -1.57
CA GLU A 73 -1.57 2.89 -2.68
C GLU A 73 -1.33 1.47 -2.17
N GLN A 74 -0.32 1.25 -1.33
CA GLN A 74 -0.01 -0.07 -0.76
C GLN A 74 -1.16 -0.64 0.08
N ARG A 75 -1.88 0.20 0.80
CA ARG A 75 -3.06 -0.24 1.58
C ARG A 75 -4.22 -0.63 0.69
N VAL A 76 -4.49 0.17 -0.34
CA VAL A 76 -5.58 -0.11 -1.30
C VAL A 76 -5.28 -1.36 -2.12
N GLU A 77 -4.03 -1.54 -2.56
CA GLU A 77 -3.59 -2.67 -3.38
C GLU A 77 -3.79 -4.03 -2.67
N ALA A 78 -3.77 -4.05 -1.33
CA ALA A 78 -4.08 -5.24 -0.55
C ALA A 78 -5.53 -5.74 -0.73
N TYR A 79 -6.45 -4.89 -1.19
CA TYR A 79 -7.88 -5.20 -1.35
C TYR A 79 -8.34 -5.29 -2.79
N THR A 80 -7.70 -4.57 -3.70
CA THR A 80 -8.11 -4.51 -5.11
C THR A 80 -6.97 -4.10 -6.02
N ASN A 81 -7.02 -4.57 -7.27
CA ASN A 81 -6.11 -4.14 -8.34
C ASN A 81 -6.72 -3.00 -9.20
N GLU A 82 -7.98 -2.62 -8.94
CA GLU A 82 -8.65 -1.51 -9.63
C GLU A 82 -8.76 -0.33 -8.66
N TYR A 83 -7.81 0.58 -8.70
CA TYR A 83 -7.83 1.81 -7.91
C TYR A 83 -7.10 2.94 -8.64
N SER A 84 -7.29 4.15 -8.14
CA SER A 84 -6.54 5.33 -8.53
C SER A 84 -6.24 6.16 -7.29
N VAL A 85 -4.96 6.52 -7.07
CA VAL A 85 -4.55 7.42 -5.99
C VAL A 85 -3.80 8.59 -6.61
N TYR A 86 -4.26 9.79 -6.36
CA TYR A 86 -3.71 11.00 -6.96
C TYR A 86 -3.79 12.20 -6.01
N GLU A 87 -2.95 13.17 -6.28
CA GLU A 87 -2.98 14.45 -5.60
C GLU A 87 -4.16 15.28 -6.11
N ASP A 88 -4.97 15.78 -5.22
CA ASP A 88 -6.17 16.58 -5.51
C ASP A 88 -6.02 18.00 -4.96
N GLY A 89 -5.18 18.79 -5.63
CA GLY A 89 -4.80 20.13 -5.20
C GLY A 89 -3.77 20.14 -4.08
N ASP A 90 -3.66 21.28 -3.40
CA ASP A 90 -2.71 21.46 -2.32
C ASP A 90 -3.11 20.63 -1.08
N LYS A 91 -2.17 19.90 -0.50
CA LYS A 91 -2.33 19.11 0.75
C LYS A 91 -3.35 17.97 0.71
N LYS A 92 -3.86 17.56 -0.46
CA LYS A 92 -4.88 16.52 -0.54
C LYS A 92 -4.45 15.36 -1.41
N ILE A 93 -4.78 14.16 -0.97
CA ILE A 93 -4.60 12.91 -1.71
C ILE A 93 -5.95 12.22 -1.77
N THR A 94 -6.43 11.93 -2.98
CA THR A 94 -7.69 11.22 -3.19
C THR A 94 -7.42 9.80 -3.68
N ALA A 95 -8.04 8.83 -3.00
CA ALA A 95 -8.05 7.43 -3.38
C ALA A 95 -9.45 7.06 -3.89
N GLU A 96 -9.54 6.59 -5.13
CA GLU A 96 -10.76 6.11 -5.77
C GLU A 96 -10.67 4.61 -6.00
N ILE A 97 -11.68 3.88 -5.54
CA ILE A 97 -11.72 2.42 -5.57
C ILE A 97 -13.07 1.98 -6.15
N PRO A 98 -13.17 1.83 -7.47
CA PRO A 98 -14.42 1.50 -8.14
C PRO A 98 -14.85 0.05 -7.88
N GLY A 99 -16.16 -0.19 -7.86
CA GLY A 99 -16.76 -1.53 -7.87
C GLY A 99 -16.62 -2.33 -6.58
N VAL A 100 -16.19 -1.72 -5.47
CA VAL A 100 -16.07 -2.42 -4.18
C VAL A 100 -17.42 -2.55 -3.47
N THR A 101 -17.65 -3.71 -2.85
CA THR A 101 -18.86 -4.02 -2.10
C THR A 101 -18.63 -3.98 -0.59
N ASN A 102 -17.38 -4.02 -0.13
CA ASN A 102 -16.94 -4.01 1.27
C ASN A 102 -16.29 -2.68 1.66
N ALA A 103 -16.95 -1.57 1.33
CA ALA A 103 -16.43 -0.22 1.55
C ALA A 103 -16.01 0.04 3.01
N ASP A 104 -16.77 -0.47 3.99
CA ASP A 104 -16.47 -0.27 5.42
C ASP A 104 -15.16 -0.94 5.84
N GLU A 105 -14.86 -2.13 5.32
CA GLU A 105 -13.61 -2.85 5.59
C GLU A 105 -12.41 -2.07 5.04
N ILE A 106 -12.54 -1.58 3.81
CA ILE A 106 -11.48 -0.79 3.17
C ILE A 106 -11.31 0.57 3.89
N LEU A 107 -12.40 1.24 4.26
CA LEU A 107 -12.34 2.48 5.03
C LEU A 107 -11.61 2.28 6.36
N ASN A 108 -11.92 1.21 7.07
CA ASN A 108 -11.23 0.89 8.33
C ASN A 108 -9.73 0.67 8.10
N ALA A 109 -9.36 -0.06 7.05
CA ALA A 109 -7.95 -0.27 6.70
C ALA A 109 -7.23 1.02 6.29
N LEU A 110 -7.92 1.90 5.58
CA LEU A 110 -7.38 3.19 5.14
C LEU A 110 -7.29 4.22 6.29
N ASN A 111 -8.14 4.11 7.30
CA ASN A 111 -8.14 4.98 8.48
C ASN A 111 -7.15 4.54 9.58
N ILE A 112 -6.45 3.42 9.40
CA ILE A 112 -5.41 3.02 10.33
C ILE A 112 -4.23 3.99 10.14
N GLU A 113 -3.93 4.78 11.17
CA GLU A 113 -2.68 5.53 11.23
C GLU A 113 -1.51 4.55 11.16
N GLY A 114 -0.47 4.86 10.35
CA GLY A 114 0.72 4.03 10.23
C GLY A 114 1.34 3.82 11.61
N LYS A 115 1.05 2.68 12.24
CA LYS A 115 1.47 2.39 13.61
C LYS A 115 2.68 1.47 13.60
N LEU A 116 3.84 2.01 13.97
CA LEU A 116 5.05 1.23 14.21
C LEU A 116 5.15 0.92 15.70
N GLU A 117 5.30 -0.35 16.05
CA GLU A 117 5.38 -0.81 17.43
C GLU A 117 6.48 -1.87 17.58
N PHE A 118 7.17 -1.81 18.71
CA PHE A 118 8.14 -2.82 19.12
C PHE A 118 7.59 -3.55 20.34
N LEU A 119 7.41 -4.86 20.23
CA LEU A 119 6.85 -5.69 21.28
C LEU A 119 7.88 -6.71 21.76
N ASP A 120 8.00 -6.85 23.06
CA ASP A 120 8.64 -7.99 23.68
C ASP A 120 7.78 -9.27 23.50
N PRO A 121 8.29 -10.48 23.82
CA PRO A 121 7.57 -11.73 23.61
C PRO A 121 6.23 -11.83 24.35
N ASP A 122 6.13 -11.26 25.55
CA ASP A 122 4.93 -11.33 26.37
C ASP A 122 3.82 -10.43 25.79
N ASN A 123 4.18 -9.19 25.43
CA ASN A 123 3.25 -8.26 24.79
C ASN A 123 2.90 -8.67 23.35
N TYR A 124 3.82 -9.29 22.60
CA TYR A 124 3.50 -9.91 21.32
C TYR A 124 2.45 -11.04 21.46
N THR A 125 2.58 -11.87 22.50
CA THR A 125 1.59 -12.94 22.76
C THR A 125 0.21 -12.36 23.02
N LYS A 126 0.11 -11.31 23.84
CA LYS A 126 -1.15 -10.60 24.10
C LYS A 126 -1.71 -9.98 22.83
N TRP A 127 -0.88 -9.27 22.06
CA TRP A 127 -1.26 -8.67 20.77
C TRP A 127 -1.83 -9.72 19.81
N SER A 128 -1.17 -10.84 19.64
CA SER A 128 -1.59 -11.93 18.75
C SER A 128 -2.92 -12.57 19.15
N GLN A 129 -3.29 -12.48 20.43
CA GLN A 129 -4.56 -12.98 21.00
C GLN A 129 -5.66 -11.90 21.05
N GLY A 130 -5.39 -10.68 20.57
CA GLY A 130 -6.33 -9.57 20.65
C GLY A 130 -6.60 -9.06 22.07
N GLN A 131 -5.64 -9.31 22.99
CA GLN A 131 -5.70 -8.82 24.36
C GLN A 131 -5.04 -7.44 24.48
N GLU A 132 -5.28 -6.76 25.59
CA GLU A 132 -4.62 -5.49 25.88
C GLU A 132 -3.11 -5.72 26.09
N TYR A 133 -2.28 -4.93 25.42
CA TYR A 133 -0.82 -5.01 25.45
C TYR A 133 -0.20 -3.61 25.50
N GLU A 134 1.07 -3.53 25.84
CA GLU A 134 1.84 -2.30 25.85
C GLU A 134 3.04 -2.42 24.93
N ALA A 135 3.20 -1.46 24.00
CA ALA A 135 4.36 -1.40 23.14
C ALA A 135 5.56 -0.84 23.92
N ALA A 136 6.72 -1.49 23.79
CA ALA A 136 7.95 -1.01 24.40
C ALA A 136 8.44 0.29 23.72
N LEU A 137 8.27 0.38 22.40
CA LEU A 137 8.48 1.60 21.62
C LEU A 137 7.38 1.74 20.57
N THR A 138 7.17 2.98 20.13
CA THR A 138 6.23 3.36 19.07
C THR A 138 6.95 4.18 17.99
N GLY A 139 6.24 4.57 16.94
CA GLY A 139 6.76 5.47 15.91
C GLY A 139 7.26 6.81 16.45
N ASP A 140 6.66 7.32 17.55
CA ASP A 140 7.06 8.58 18.19
C ASP A 140 8.47 8.52 18.81
N ASP A 141 8.97 7.32 19.10
CA ASP A 141 10.32 7.09 19.62
C ASP A 141 11.39 7.11 18.51
N ILE A 142 10.97 7.16 17.24
CA ILE A 142 11.83 7.18 16.06
C ILE A 142 12.03 8.61 15.57
N LYS A 143 13.29 9.06 15.51
CA LYS A 143 13.66 10.36 14.96
C LYS A 143 13.77 10.35 13.44
N ASN A 144 14.29 9.26 12.88
CA ASN A 144 14.48 9.10 11.44
C ASN A 144 14.57 7.62 11.07
N ALA A 145 14.08 7.28 9.87
CA ALA A 145 14.22 5.96 9.27
C ALA A 145 14.73 6.11 7.84
N THR A 146 15.78 5.37 7.48
CA THR A 146 16.40 5.45 6.15
C THR A 146 16.54 4.05 5.57
N ALA A 147 16.04 3.85 4.35
CA ALA A 147 16.29 2.62 3.62
C ALA A 147 17.76 2.55 3.19
N GLY A 148 18.35 1.38 3.30
CA GLY A 148 19.73 1.11 2.94
C GLY A 148 19.91 -0.29 2.37
N ILE A 149 21.15 -0.59 1.98
CA ILE A 149 21.56 -1.91 1.53
C ILE A 149 22.70 -2.36 2.44
N ASP A 150 22.54 -3.53 3.07
CA ASP A 150 23.62 -4.17 3.83
C ASP A 150 24.61 -4.84 2.87
N SER A 151 25.69 -4.13 2.56
CA SER A 151 26.73 -4.60 1.65
C SER A 151 27.58 -5.74 2.28
N ASP A 152 27.57 -5.88 3.60
CA ASP A 152 28.39 -6.83 4.32
C ASP A 152 27.72 -8.21 4.42
N ASN A 153 26.37 -8.26 4.31
CA ASN A 153 25.56 -9.47 4.42
C ASN A 153 24.73 -9.81 3.17
N GLY A 154 25.29 -9.60 1.98
CA GLY A 154 24.70 -10.12 0.75
C GLY A 154 23.84 -9.11 -0.03
N ASN A 155 23.94 -7.82 0.25
CA ASN A 155 23.12 -6.75 -0.35
C ASN A 155 21.61 -6.86 -0.03
N ASP A 156 21.28 -7.30 1.16
CA ASP A 156 19.90 -7.31 1.64
C ASP A 156 19.39 -5.88 1.89
N ASN A 157 18.12 -5.66 1.65
CA ASN A 157 17.48 -4.40 2.02
C ASN A 157 17.39 -4.28 3.54
N VAL A 158 17.79 -3.13 4.05
CA VAL A 158 17.76 -2.80 5.47
C VAL A 158 17.07 -1.47 5.71
N VAL A 159 16.53 -1.28 6.91
CA VAL A 159 16.10 0.02 7.40
C VAL A 159 16.96 0.41 8.59
N GLN A 160 17.63 1.54 8.47
CA GLN A 160 18.38 2.16 9.55
C GLN A 160 17.46 3.09 10.33
N LEU A 161 17.30 2.83 11.61
CA LEU A 161 16.52 3.65 12.54
C LEU A 161 17.43 4.51 13.38
N ALA A 162 17.12 5.79 13.50
CA ALA A 162 17.68 6.67 14.52
C ALA A 162 16.57 7.01 15.51
N PHE A 163 16.80 6.79 16.77
CA PHE A 163 15.84 7.04 17.85
C PHE A 163 15.92 8.49 18.35
N THR A 164 14.82 8.95 18.95
CA THR A 164 14.86 10.13 19.83
C THR A 164 15.69 9.82 21.10
N ASP A 165 16.04 10.81 21.88
CA ASP A 165 16.80 10.57 23.12
C ASP A 165 16.03 9.65 24.11
N GLU A 166 14.70 9.83 24.19
CA GLU A 166 13.82 8.99 24.99
C GLU A 166 13.68 7.58 24.38
N GLY A 167 13.48 7.50 23.06
CA GLY A 167 13.41 6.24 22.33
C GLY A 167 14.68 5.42 22.43
N ALA A 168 15.85 6.06 22.40
CA ALA A 168 17.14 5.40 22.59
C ALA A 168 17.27 4.72 23.98
N GLN A 169 16.76 5.38 25.02
CA GLN A 169 16.74 4.81 26.37
C GLN A 169 15.76 3.62 26.45
N LYS A 170 14.52 3.78 25.95
CA LYS A 170 13.54 2.69 25.88
C LYS A 170 14.06 1.49 25.10
N PHE A 171 14.73 1.75 23.95
CA PHE A 171 15.30 0.68 23.13
C PHE A 171 16.46 -0.05 23.83
N ALA A 172 17.30 0.69 24.54
CA ALA A 172 18.35 0.09 25.37
C ALA A 172 17.76 -0.80 26.45
N ASP A 173 16.72 -0.34 27.15
CA ASP A 173 16.08 -1.08 28.24
C ASP A 173 15.38 -2.35 27.72
N VAL A 174 14.59 -2.26 26.62
CA VAL A 174 13.92 -3.44 26.04
C VAL A 174 14.91 -4.45 25.49
N THR A 175 15.99 -3.99 24.82
CA THR A 175 17.00 -4.91 24.29
C THR A 175 17.82 -5.54 25.42
N ALA A 176 18.15 -4.83 26.51
CA ALA A 176 18.81 -5.38 27.67
C ALA A 176 17.98 -6.47 28.38
N ALA A 177 16.67 -6.23 28.52
CA ALA A 177 15.74 -7.17 29.13
C ALA A 177 15.48 -8.43 28.27
N ASN A 178 15.70 -8.34 26.96
CA ASN A 178 15.33 -9.38 25.98
C ASN A 178 16.55 -10.01 25.28
N VAL A 179 17.75 -9.97 25.86
CA VAL A 179 18.93 -10.66 25.29
C VAL A 179 18.65 -12.17 25.16
N GLY A 180 18.85 -12.69 23.95
CA GLY A 180 18.53 -14.08 23.58
C GLY A 180 17.09 -14.33 23.21
N ASN A 181 16.19 -13.35 23.38
CA ASN A 181 14.78 -13.39 22.99
C ASN A 181 14.53 -12.59 21.71
N ILE A 182 13.31 -12.71 21.17
CA ILE A 182 12.85 -11.98 19.99
C ILE A 182 12.21 -10.66 20.43
N VAL A 183 12.52 -9.58 19.72
CA VAL A 183 11.72 -8.34 19.74
C VAL A 183 10.98 -8.26 18.41
N TYR A 184 9.66 -8.19 18.49
CA TYR A 184 8.79 -8.14 17.31
C TYR A 184 8.58 -6.70 16.88
N ILE A 185 8.77 -6.44 15.58
CA ILE A 185 8.54 -5.14 14.97
C ILE A 185 7.27 -5.26 14.15
N ILE A 186 6.26 -4.50 14.52
CA ILE A 186 4.93 -4.53 13.93
C ILE A 186 4.67 -3.20 13.24
N TYR A 187 4.23 -3.24 12.01
CA TYR A 187 3.78 -2.09 11.25
C TYR A 187 2.40 -2.37 10.65
N ASP A 188 1.43 -1.50 10.91
CA ASP A 188 0.04 -1.63 10.43
C ASP A 188 -0.55 -3.03 10.70
N ASN A 189 -0.42 -3.52 11.94
CA ASN A 189 -0.90 -4.84 12.37
C ASN A 189 -0.25 -6.03 11.63
N LYS A 190 0.92 -5.84 11.02
CA LYS A 190 1.70 -6.90 10.40
C LYS A 190 3.08 -6.97 11.03
N VAL A 191 3.54 -8.18 11.35
CA VAL A 191 4.93 -8.38 11.76
C VAL A 191 5.83 -8.16 10.55
N VAL A 192 6.65 -7.12 10.57
CA VAL A 192 7.58 -6.77 9.50
C VAL A 192 8.98 -7.32 9.74
N SER A 193 9.34 -7.54 11.00
CA SER A 193 10.61 -8.19 11.39
C SER A 193 10.50 -8.74 12.80
N ALA A 194 11.27 -9.78 13.11
CA ALA A 194 11.31 -10.45 14.42
C ALA A 194 12.75 -10.88 14.77
N PRO A 195 13.68 -9.93 14.95
CA PRO A 195 15.06 -10.24 15.25
C PRO A 195 15.26 -10.79 16.67
N THR A 196 16.21 -11.73 16.80
CA THR A 196 16.72 -12.13 18.11
C THR A 196 17.74 -11.11 18.61
N VAL A 197 17.53 -10.59 19.80
CA VAL A 197 18.43 -9.62 20.44
C VAL A 197 19.73 -10.32 20.84
N GLN A 198 20.86 -9.94 20.25
CA GLN A 198 22.17 -10.52 20.56
C GLN A 198 22.80 -9.87 21.79
N SER A 199 22.59 -8.59 21.97
CA SER A 199 23.10 -7.81 23.11
C SER A 199 22.25 -6.54 23.28
N ALA A 200 22.37 -5.89 24.45
CA ALA A 200 21.75 -4.57 24.64
C ALA A 200 22.30 -3.55 23.62
N ILE A 201 21.41 -2.76 23.03
CA ILE A 201 21.75 -1.75 22.03
C ILE A 201 21.55 -0.37 22.65
N THR A 202 22.67 0.30 22.96
CA THR A 202 22.67 1.60 23.65
C THR A 202 23.09 2.77 22.77
N GLY A 203 23.32 2.53 21.46
CA GLY A 203 23.92 3.50 20.55
C GLY A 203 22.95 4.52 19.95
N GLY A 204 21.66 4.49 20.32
CA GLY A 204 20.65 5.42 19.78
C GLY A 204 20.27 5.17 18.31
N SER A 205 20.75 4.08 17.72
CA SER A 205 20.40 3.63 16.37
C SER A 205 20.32 2.11 16.28
N ALA A 206 19.52 1.60 15.36
CA ALA A 206 19.44 0.18 15.05
C ALA A 206 19.29 -0.03 13.54
N GLU A 207 19.66 -1.22 13.09
CA GLU A 207 19.42 -1.67 11.73
C GLU A 207 18.47 -2.85 11.74
N ILE A 208 17.41 -2.77 10.95
CA ILE A 208 16.45 -3.85 10.76
C ILE A 208 16.73 -4.47 9.39
N ASN A 209 17.12 -5.73 9.39
CA ASN A 209 17.33 -6.53 8.19
C ASN A 209 16.19 -7.54 7.97
N LYS A 210 16.12 -8.16 6.79
CA LYS A 210 15.10 -9.15 6.40
C LYS A 210 13.68 -8.62 6.51
N ILE A 211 13.45 -7.40 6.02
CA ILE A 211 12.12 -6.79 5.99
C ILE A 211 11.35 -7.41 4.83
N GLY A 212 10.17 -7.99 5.14
CA GLY A 212 9.26 -8.52 4.12
C GLY A 212 9.65 -9.87 3.51
N SER A 213 10.41 -10.71 4.22
CA SER A 213 10.74 -12.09 3.81
C SER A 213 9.66 -13.09 4.22
#